data_69d1e1a9acbc69977df3e92cf7538b3d
#
_entry.id   69d1e1a9acbc69977df3e92cf7538b3d
#
_cell.length_a   1.000
_cell.length_b   1.000
_cell.length_c   1.000
_cell.angle_alpha   90.00
_cell.angle_beta   90.00
_cell.angle_gamma   90.00
#
_symmetry.space_group_name_H-M   'P 1'
#
loop_
_entity.id
_entity.type
_entity.pdbx_description
1 polymer ?
#
loop_
_entity_poly.entity_id
_entity_poly.type
_entity_poly.pdbx_seq_one_letter_code
_entity_poly.pdbx_strand_id
1 'polypeptide(L)'
;MKPTFAIIGCGRVAKRHAEQISKVGTLVAVCDIVLENAAEVAREYDAKMYLSLDNLLLKEPDINIISICTPNGLHAEHSIKSLQAGKHVLCEKPLATTTDDAKRMIEAATGNDRKLFVVKQNRYNPPVEAVKKILENGGLGNILSFQINCFWNRPHEYYLNTWKGTKKLDGGTLFTQFSHFIDLMYWMLGDVKEVKAATRNYEHPLIEIEDTGIVLLEMLSGAIGTLNYTVNSYLKNMEGSFTIFGEKGTVKIGGQYLNELEYQCIDGIKIEDLANGKPANRYGYYQGSMSNHDKVYENLIKAIADSTYEMASSFDGMKTVEIIEKIYSEKLF
;
A
#
# COMPACT_ATOMS: atom_id res chain seq x y z
N MET A 1 28.28 -6.02 -5.97
CA MET A 1 27.92 -6.71 -4.70
C MET A 1 26.41 -6.85 -4.63
N LYS A 2 25.90 -7.91 -4.00
CA LYS A 2 24.46 -7.99 -3.72
C LYS A 2 24.10 -6.96 -2.64
N PRO A 3 22.97 -6.27 -2.75
CA PRO A 3 22.54 -5.31 -1.74
C PRO A 3 22.25 -5.98 -0.39
N THR A 4 22.52 -5.25 0.68
CA THR A 4 22.29 -5.69 2.06
C THR A 4 21.05 -5.01 2.65
N PHE A 5 20.25 -5.78 3.37
CA PHE A 5 18.96 -5.34 3.89
C PHE A 5 18.83 -5.53 5.40
N ALA A 6 17.98 -4.70 6.00
CA ALA A 6 17.36 -5.04 7.27
C ALA A 6 15.83 -4.83 7.20
N ILE A 7 15.12 -5.52 8.10
CA ILE A 7 13.66 -5.38 8.28
C ILE A 7 13.39 -4.80 9.68
N ILE A 8 12.56 -3.77 9.74
CA ILE A 8 12.08 -3.16 10.98
C ILE A 8 10.59 -3.45 11.13
N GLY A 9 10.23 -4.19 12.18
CA GLY A 9 8.93 -4.78 12.39
C GLY A 9 8.85 -6.20 11.80
N CYS A 10 8.89 -7.22 12.67
CA CYS A 10 8.89 -8.63 12.30
C CYS A 10 7.48 -9.27 12.40
N GLY A 11 6.45 -8.48 12.10
CA GLY A 11 5.07 -8.93 12.04
C GLY A 11 4.75 -9.79 10.79
N ARG A 12 3.46 -10.00 10.52
CA ARG A 12 2.97 -10.88 9.44
C ARG A 12 3.53 -10.58 8.05
N VAL A 13 3.70 -9.29 7.70
CA VAL A 13 4.20 -8.89 6.37
C VAL A 13 5.71 -9.08 6.24
N ALA A 14 6.45 -9.04 7.34
CA ALA A 14 7.91 -9.15 7.34
C ALA A 14 8.42 -10.43 6.67
N LYS A 15 7.73 -11.57 6.84
CA LYS A 15 8.09 -12.84 6.19
C LYS A 15 8.05 -12.73 4.66
N ARG A 16 7.12 -11.95 4.11
CA ARG A 16 7.04 -11.68 2.68
C ARG A 16 8.22 -10.87 2.18
N HIS A 17 8.60 -9.85 2.95
CA HIS A 17 9.80 -9.06 2.66
C HIS A 17 11.07 -9.91 2.74
N ALA A 18 11.24 -10.68 3.81
CA ALA A 18 12.40 -11.57 3.99
C ALA A 18 12.54 -12.58 2.85
N GLU A 19 11.43 -13.20 2.42
CA GLU A 19 11.40 -14.11 1.26
C GLU A 19 11.89 -13.43 -0.02
N GLN A 20 11.46 -12.19 -0.30
CA GLN A 20 11.91 -11.51 -1.51
C GLN A 20 13.33 -10.98 -1.38
N ILE A 21 13.72 -10.47 -0.22
CA ILE A 21 15.10 -10.04 0.05
C ILE A 21 16.08 -11.19 -0.20
N SER A 22 15.77 -12.41 0.25
CA SER A 22 16.65 -13.57 0.04
C SER A 22 16.91 -13.91 -1.44
N LYS A 23 16.03 -13.50 -2.35
CA LYS A 23 16.16 -13.69 -3.80
C LYS A 23 17.05 -12.61 -4.45
N VAL A 24 16.98 -11.38 -3.97
CA VAL A 24 17.63 -10.22 -4.61
C VAL A 24 18.84 -9.68 -3.86
N GLY A 25 19.03 -10.06 -2.58
CA GLY A 25 20.08 -9.52 -1.72
C GLY A 25 20.38 -10.43 -0.53
N THR A 26 20.86 -9.83 0.55
CA THR A 26 21.14 -10.48 1.84
C THR A 26 20.40 -9.78 2.96
N LEU A 27 19.60 -10.51 3.73
CA LEU A 27 19.00 -10.02 4.96
C LEU A 27 20.05 -10.12 6.09
N VAL A 28 20.65 -8.97 6.44
CA VAL A 28 21.71 -8.90 7.46
C VAL A 28 21.14 -8.85 8.87
N ALA A 29 20.05 -8.09 9.05
CA ALA A 29 19.49 -7.87 10.38
C ALA A 29 17.98 -7.71 10.35
N VAL A 30 17.35 -8.00 11.48
CA VAL A 30 15.94 -7.76 11.75
C VAL A 30 15.77 -7.07 13.10
N CYS A 31 14.73 -6.25 13.24
CA CYS A 31 14.42 -5.54 14.48
C CYS A 31 12.94 -5.59 14.79
N ASP A 32 12.60 -6.01 16.01
CA ASP A 32 11.24 -5.90 16.55
C ASP A 32 11.34 -5.68 18.06
N ILE A 33 10.40 -4.97 18.64
CA ILE A 33 10.30 -4.76 20.10
C ILE A 33 9.88 -6.05 20.82
N VAL A 34 9.25 -6.99 20.11
CA VAL A 34 8.85 -8.31 20.59
C VAL A 34 9.94 -9.31 20.21
N LEU A 35 10.61 -9.85 21.23
CA LEU A 35 11.76 -10.75 21.07
C LEU A 35 11.44 -11.97 20.20
N GLU A 36 10.27 -12.57 20.41
CA GLU A 36 9.83 -13.79 19.72
C GLU A 36 9.66 -13.55 18.22
N ASN A 37 9.10 -12.39 17.82
CA ASN A 37 8.93 -12.02 16.43
C ASN A 37 10.28 -11.85 15.73
N ALA A 38 11.20 -11.11 16.35
CA ALA A 38 12.54 -10.91 15.82
C ALA A 38 13.32 -12.23 15.71
N ALA A 39 13.26 -13.06 16.75
CA ALA A 39 13.97 -14.34 16.80
C ALA A 39 13.47 -15.34 15.74
N GLU A 40 12.16 -15.36 15.45
CA GLU A 40 11.59 -16.24 14.42
C GLU A 40 12.18 -15.92 13.05
N VAL A 41 12.12 -14.64 12.62
CA VAL A 41 12.63 -14.21 11.30
C VAL A 41 14.16 -14.33 11.25
N ALA A 42 14.87 -13.94 12.31
CA ALA A 42 16.32 -14.02 12.37
C ALA A 42 16.83 -15.46 12.16
N ARG A 43 16.19 -16.43 12.82
CA ARG A 43 16.55 -17.86 12.70
C ARG A 43 16.26 -18.43 11.31
N GLU A 44 15.12 -18.03 10.69
CA GLU A 44 14.72 -18.54 9.38
C GLU A 44 15.67 -18.06 8.26
N TYR A 45 16.21 -16.85 8.38
CA TYR A 45 17.04 -16.22 7.34
C TYR A 45 18.50 -16.01 7.73
N ASP A 46 18.97 -16.60 8.85
CA ASP A 46 20.33 -16.43 9.38
C ASP A 46 20.74 -14.96 9.54
N ALA A 47 19.83 -14.15 10.07
CA ALA A 47 20.01 -12.72 10.25
C ALA A 47 20.31 -12.36 11.71
N LYS A 48 20.99 -11.25 11.94
CA LYS A 48 21.20 -10.71 13.30
C LYS A 48 19.90 -10.12 13.83
N MET A 49 19.67 -10.27 15.12
CA MET A 49 18.45 -9.80 15.79
C MET A 49 18.72 -8.57 16.66
N TYR A 50 17.83 -7.60 16.60
CA TYR A 50 17.85 -6.39 17.40
C TYR A 50 16.47 -6.09 17.99
N LEU A 51 16.45 -5.47 19.18
CA LEU A 51 15.22 -5.01 19.85
C LEU A 51 15.04 -3.47 19.75
N SER A 52 15.98 -2.78 19.13
CA SER A 52 15.99 -1.34 18.95
C SER A 52 16.56 -0.98 17.58
N LEU A 53 15.85 -0.11 16.86
CA LEU A 53 16.30 0.44 15.59
C LEU A 53 17.63 1.19 15.74
N ASP A 54 17.77 2.00 16.78
CA ASP A 54 18.98 2.79 17.02
C ASP A 54 20.21 1.88 17.20
N ASN A 55 20.05 0.77 17.93
CA ASN A 55 21.12 -0.23 18.08
C ASN A 55 21.43 -0.94 16.76
N LEU A 56 20.43 -1.26 15.94
CA LEU A 56 20.64 -1.86 14.63
C LEU A 56 21.44 -0.92 13.73
N LEU A 57 21.01 0.33 13.62
CA LEU A 57 21.67 1.34 12.77
C LEU A 57 23.13 1.60 13.20
N LEU A 58 23.40 1.60 14.51
CA LEU A 58 24.74 1.78 15.06
C LEU A 58 25.65 0.57 14.79
N LYS A 59 25.13 -0.65 14.92
CA LYS A 59 25.91 -1.89 14.86
C LYS A 59 26.09 -2.43 13.44
N GLU A 60 25.23 -2.05 12.51
CA GLU A 60 25.21 -2.53 11.13
C GLU A 60 25.33 -1.36 10.13
N PRO A 61 26.47 -0.64 10.14
CA PRO A 61 26.68 0.54 9.29
C PRO A 61 26.66 0.23 7.78
N ASP A 62 26.96 -1.03 7.38
CA ASP A 62 27.09 -1.45 5.99
C ASP A 62 25.76 -1.91 5.34
N ILE A 63 24.65 -1.85 6.07
CA ILE A 63 23.33 -2.11 5.48
C ILE A 63 22.99 -1.00 4.48
N ASN A 64 22.53 -1.39 3.29
CA ASN A 64 22.18 -0.45 2.22
C ASN A 64 20.72 0.00 2.30
N ILE A 65 19.79 -0.93 2.60
CA ILE A 65 18.35 -0.73 2.47
C ILE A 65 17.64 -1.21 3.73
N ILE A 66 16.73 -0.39 4.23
CA ILE A 66 15.83 -0.75 5.35
C ILE A 66 14.41 -0.93 4.82
N SER A 67 13.80 -2.09 5.09
CA SER A 67 12.38 -2.34 4.85
C SER A 67 11.60 -2.05 6.14
N ILE A 68 10.70 -1.05 6.11
CA ILE A 68 9.87 -0.66 7.25
C ILE A 68 8.55 -1.43 7.17
N CYS A 69 8.31 -2.30 8.15
CA CYS A 69 7.15 -3.20 8.27
C CYS A 69 6.43 -3.04 9.62
N THR A 70 6.62 -1.93 10.28
CA THR A 70 6.03 -1.59 11.59
C THR A 70 4.56 -1.17 11.46
N PRO A 71 3.82 -0.91 12.55
CA PRO A 71 2.51 -0.27 12.49
C PRO A 71 2.53 1.08 11.76
N ASN A 72 1.45 1.42 11.05
CA ASN A 72 1.38 2.59 10.17
C ASN A 72 1.85 3.89 10.83
N GLY A 73 1.41 4.16 12.07
CA GLY A 73 1.77 5.37 12.81
C GLY A 73 3.24 5.48 13.21
N LEU A 74 4.04 4.41 12.98
CA LEU A 74 5.49 4.40 13.25
C LEU A 74 6.33 4.49 11.96
N HIS A 75 5.71 4.43 10.80
CA HIS A 75 6.41 4.43 9.51
C HIS A 75 7.29 5.67 9.35
N ALA A 76 6.77 6.85 9.69
CA ALA A 76 7.50 8.10 9.54
C ALA A 76 8.74 8.15 10.45
N GLU A 77 8.60 7.87 11.73
CA GLU A 77 9.72 7.90 12.68
C GLU A 77 10.84 6.94 12.25
N HIS A 78 10.48 5.68 11.95
CA HIS A 78 11.47 4.66 11.59
C HIS A 78 12.12 4.93 10.23
N SER A 79 11.36 5.43 9.26
CA SER A 79 11.90 5.81 7.95
C SER A 79 12.85 6.99 8.05
N ILE A 80 12.48 8.06 8.78
CA ILE A 80 13.32 9.26 8.96
C ILE A 80 14.64 8.89 9.63
N LYS A 81 14.61 8.12 10.73
CA LYS A 81 15.84 7.63 11.40
C LYS A 81 16.74 6.84 10.46
N SER A 82 16.15 5.95 9.66
CA SER A 82 16.90 5.12 8.70
C SER A 82 17.55 5.96 7.59
N LEU A 83 16.81 6.93 7.04
CA LEU A 83 17.29 7.86 6.01
C LEU A 83 18.43 8.74 6.54
N GLN A 84 18.29 9.28 7.77
CA GLN A 84 19.32 10.08 8.45
C GLN A 84 20.58 9.27 8.75
N ALA A 85 20.44 7.95 8.97
CA ALA A 85 21.58 7.03 9.09
C ALA A 85 22.20 6.63 7.73
N GLY A 86 21.80 7.30 6.64
CA GLY A 86 22.34 7.08 5.31
C GLY A 86 21.84 5.82 4.60
N LYS A 87 20.68 5.29 4.98
CA LYS A 87 20.08 4.09 4.36
C LYS A 87 18.98 4.47 3.36
N HIS A 88 18.86 3.71 2.27
CA HIS A 88 17.64 3.75 1.46
C HIS A 88 16.50 3.08 2.21
N VAL A 89 15.26 3.50 1.95
CA VAL A 89 14.08 2.96 2.65
C VAL A 89 13.05 2.46 1.65
N LEU A 90 12.55 1.23 1.88
CA LEU A 90 11.31 0.70 1.34
C LEU A 90 10.29 0.65 2.48
N CYS A 91 9.29 1.52 2.45
CA CYS A 91 8.26 1.58 3.47
C CYS A 91 7.01 0.80 3.04
N GLU A 92 6.44 -0.01 3.95
CA GLU A 92 5.11 -0.56 3.75
C GLU A 92 4.05 0.54 3.61
N LYS A 93 2.94 0.18 3.01
CA LYS A 93 1.80 1.08 2.87
C LYS A 93 0.94 1.10 4.16
N PRO A 94 0.32 2.24 4.48
CA PRO A 94 0.49 3.55 3.86
C PRO A 94 1.87 4.14 4.15
N LEU A 95 2.33 5.10 3.36
CA LEU A 95 3.63 5.75 3.60
C LEU A 95 3.70 6.35 5.00
N ALA A 96 2.65 7.04 5.41
CA ALA A 96 2.43 7.61 6.74
C ALA A 96 0.94 7.66 7.04
N THR A 97 0.55 8.15 8.21
CA THR A 97 -0.85 8.40 8.59
C THR A 97 -1.22 9.88 8.54
N THR A 98 -0.26 10.77 8.26
CA THR A 98 -0.47 12.19 8.00
C THR A 98 0.36 12.67 6.81
N THR A 99 -0.15 13.67 6.08
CA THR A 99 0.57 14.32 4.98
C THR A 99 1.83 15.01 5.46
N ASP A 100 1.82 15.60 6.65
CA ASP A 100 2.99 16.25 7.23
C ASP A 100 4.11 15.25 7.53
N ASP A 101 3.79 14.09 8.07
CA ASP A 101 4.77 13.03 8.26
C ASP A 101 5.32 12.51 6.93
N ALA A 102 4.47 12.34 5.91
CA ALA A 102 4.92 11.94 4.58
C ALA A 102 5.89 12.98 3.97
N LYS A 103 5.61 14.30 4.12
CA LYS A 103 6.52 15.38 3.70
C LYS A 103 7.86 15.30 4.43
N ARG A 104 7.86 15.15 5.75
CA ARG A 104 9.08 15.01 6.57
C ARG A 104 9.93 13.79 6.14
N MET A 105 9.29 12.68 5.78
CA MET A 105 9.99 11.51 5.24
C MET A 105 10.66 11.82 3.90
N ILE A 106 9.98 12.54 2.99
CA ILE A 106 10.53 12.95 1.69
C ILE A 106 11.69 13.93 1.88
N GLU A 107 11.55 14.92 2.76
CA GLU A 107 12.61 15.88 3.12
C GLU A 107 13.83 15.15 3.70
N ALA A 108 13.63 14.17 4.59
CA ALA A 108 14.71 13.37 5.14
C ALA A 108 15.43 12.56 4.05
N ALA A 109 14.70 12.00 3.09
CA ALA A 109 15.29 11.28 1.95
C ALA A 109 16.15 12.21 1.09
N THR A 110 15.60 13.35 0.69
CA THR A 110 16.29 14.35 -0.14
C THR A 110 17.50 14.94 0.58
N GLY A 111 17.34 15.32 1.86
CA GLY A 111 18.40 15.95 2.65
C GLY A 111 19.60 15.03 2.93
N ASN A 112 19.41 13.71 2.86
CA ASN A 112 20.48 12.73 3.07
C ASN A 112 20.94 12.04 1.76
N ASP A 113 20.49 12.50 0.59
CA ASP A 113 20.76 11.87 -0.70
C ASP A 113 20.45 10.36 -0.69
N ARG A 114 19.24 10.02 -0.20
CA ARG A 114 18.76 8.65 -0.13
C ARG A 114 17.39 8.54 -0.78
N LYS A 115 17.06 7.33 -1.21
CA LYS A 115 15.79 7.05 -1.87
C LYS A 115 14.79 6.49 -0.87
N LEU A 116 13.56 6.99 -0.93
CA LEU A 116 12.41 6.52 -0.18
C LEU A 116 11.35 5.99 -1.16
N PHE A 117 11.01 4.73 -1.03
CA PHE A 117 9.99 4.06 -1.83
C PHE A 117 8.84 3.58 -0.94
N VAL A 118 7.67 3.40 -1.55
CA VAL A 118 6.51 2.81 -0.88
C VAL A 118 6.04 1.55 -1.59
N VAL A 119 5.60 0.56 -0.82
CA VAL A 119 5.08 -0.70 -1.35
C VAL A 119 3.72 -0.47 -2.01
N LYS A 120 3.61 -0.71 -3.32
CA LYS A 120 2.40 -0.55 -4.15
C LYS A 120 2.14 -1.80 -4.99
N GLN A 121 2.11 -2.96 -4.35
CA GLN A 121 2.08 -4.26 -5.04
C GLN A 121 0.85 -4.46 -5.94
N ASN A 122 -0.29 -3.78 -5.69
CA ASN A 122 -1.49 -3.93 -6.51
C ASN A 122 -1.35 -3.27 -7.88
N ARG A 123 -0.40 -2.34 -8.06
CA ARG A 123 -0.09 -1.77 -9.39
C ARG A 123 0.39 -2.83 -10.38
N TYR A 124 0.91 -3.96 -9.89
CA TYR A 124 1.43 -5.09 -10.69
C TYR A 124 0.39 -6.21 -10.90
N ASN A 125 -0.87 -6.00 -10.58
CA ASN A 125 -1.92 -6.92 -10.98
C ASN A 125 -2.12 -6.84 -12.50
N PRO A 126 -2.12 -7.96 -13.24
CA PRO A 126 -2.19 -7.93 -14.71
C PRO A 126 -3.34 -7.10 -15.29
N PRO A 127 -4.59 -7.18 -14.80
CA PRO A 127 -5.65 -6.31 -15.30
C PRO A 127 -5.46 -4.83 -14.96
N VAL A 128 -4.81 -4.53 -13.83
CA VAL A 128 -4.48 -3.16 -13.42
C VAL A 128 -3.44 -2.55 -14.36
N GLU A 129 -2.35 -3.27 -14.66
CA GLU A 129 -1.33 -2.84 -15.62
C GLU A 129 -1.90 -2.65 -17.03
N ALA A 130 -2.76 -3.57 -17.48
CA ALA A 130 -3.36 -3.49 -18.79
C ALA A 130 -4.28 -2.26 -18.94
N VAL A 131 -5.16 -2.02 -17.96
CA VAL A 131 -6.05 -0.85 -17.97
C VAL A 131 -5.25 0.46 -17.85
N LYS A 132 -4.20 0.49 -17.04
CA LYS A 132 -3.32 1.68 -16.93
C LYS A 132 -2.70 2.05 -18.28
N LYS A 133 -2.18 1.08 -19.02
CA LYS A 133 -1.63 1.31 -20.38
C LYS A 133 -2.67 1.87 -21.35
N ILE A 134 -3.92 1.42 -21.29
CA ILE A 134 -5.00 1.92 -22.12
C ILE A 134 -5.31 3.38 -21.77
N LEU A 135 -5.37 3.71 -20.47
CA LEU A 135 -5.59 5.08 -20.01
C LEU A 135 -4.47 6.03 -20.47
N GLU A 136 -3.21 5.62 -20.34
CA GLU A 136 -2.04 6.40 -20.78
C GLU A 136 -2.03 6.69 -22.28
N ASN A 137 -2.55 5.76 -23.08
CA ASN A 137 -2.69 5.91 -24.52
C ASN A 137 -3.99 6.61 -24.95
N GLY A 138 -4.79 7.10 -24.00
CA GLY A 138 -6.05 7.79 -24.29
C GLY A 138 -7.16 6.87 -24.83
N GLY A 139 -7.03 5.55 -24.66
CA GLY A 139 -7.95 4.57 -25.23
C GLY A 139 -9.37 4.62 -24.69
N LEU A 140 -9.60 5.18 -23.50
CA LEU A 140 -10.93 5.43 -22.96
C LEU A 140 -11.49 6.84 -23.27
N GLY A 141 -10.70 7.71 -23.92
CA GLY A 141 -11.07 9.14 -24.07
C GLY A 141 -11.06 9.85 -22.72
N ASN A 142 -11.83 10.96 -22.62
CA ASN A 142 -12.01 11.63 -21.33
C ASN A 142 -12.78 10.73 -20.38
N ILE A 143 -12.32 10.65 -19.13
CA ILE A 143 -13.01 9.88 -18.10
C ILE A 143 -14.19 10.70 -17.58
N LEU A 144 -15.36 10.09 -17.59
CA LEU A 144 -16.63 10.70 -17.22
C LEU A 144 -16.96 10.42 -15.75
N SER A 145 -16.89 9.15 -15.36
CA SER A 145 -17.17 8.74 -14.00
C SER A 145 -16.46 7.43 -13.63
N PHE A 146 -16.45 7.10 -12.32
CA PHE A 146 -15.87 5.87 -11.83
C PHE A 146 -16.55 5.38 -10.56
N GLN A 147 -16.38 4.09 -10.25
CA GLN A 147 -16.86 3.46 -9.01
C GLN A 147 -15.79 2.54 -8.45
N ILE A 148 -15.54 2.66 -7.16
CA ILE A 148 -14.64 1.78 -6.41
C ILE A 148 -15.45 1.11 -5.30
N ASN A 149 -15.39 -0.22 -5.23
CA ASN A 149 -16.04 -1.00 -4.18
C ASN A 149 -15.00 -1.85 -3.45
N CYS A 150 -15.01 -1.74 -2.13
CA CYS A 150 -14.08 -2.39 -1.22
C CYS A 150 -14.87 -3.09 -0.11
N PHE A 151 -15.37 -4.29 -0.39
CA PHE A 151 -16.26 -5.03 0.52
C PHE A 151 -15.53 -6.25 1.06
N TRP A 152 -14.81 -6.04 2.18
CA TRP A 152 -14.03 -7.07 2.83
C TRP A 152 -14.61 -7.46 4.18
N ASN A 153 -14.17 -8.58 4.70
CA ASN A 153 -14.46 -9.03 6.05
C ASN A 153 -13.22 -8.89 6.93
N ARG A 154 -13.40 -8.27 8.10
CA ARG A 154 -12.43 -8.33 9.18
C ARG A 154 -13.17 -8.72 10.45
N PRO A 155 -12.99 -9.96 10.93
CA PRO A 155 -13.66 -10.40 12.14
C PRO A 155 -13.08 -9.69 13.37
N HIS A 156 -13.80 -9.74 14.51
CA HIS A 156 -13.35 -9.07 15.74
C HIS A 156 -11.93 -9.47 16.17
N GLU A 157 -11.54 -10.73 15.95
CA GLU A 157 -10.20 -11.27 16.27
C GLU A 157 -9.09 -10.57 15.50
N TYR A 158 -9.40 -9.93 14.36
CA TYR A 158 -8.43 -9.14 13.60
C TYR A 158 -7.91 -7.94 14.40
N TYR A 159 -8.74 -7.38 15.26
CA TYR A 159 -8.47 -6.19 16.05
C TYR A 159 -8.06 -6.49 17.49
N LEU A 160 -8.34 -7.68 18.01
CA LEU A 160 -8.07 -8.03 19.41
C LEU A 160 -6.57 -8.08 19.71
N ASN A 161 -6.14 -7.38 20.78
CA ASN A 161 -4.78 -7.35 21.27
C ASN A 161 -3.74 -6.93 20.20
N THR A 162 -4.13 -6.07 19.28
CA THR A 162 -3.24 -5.56 18.22
C THR A 162 -3.29 -4.02 18.18
N TRP A 163 -2.39 -3.41 17.43
CA TRP A 163 -2.41 -1.98 17.15
C TRP A 163 -3.52 -1.55 16.18
N LYS A 164 -4.12 -2.54 15.49
CA LYS A 164 -5.16 -2.28 14.49
C LYS A 164 -6.42 -1.75 15.13
N GLY A 165 -7.09 -0.87 14.43
CA GLY A 165 -8.28 -0.22 14.94
C GLY A 165 -8.01 0.98 15.86
N THR A 166 -6.74 1.30 16.19
CA THR A 166 -6.41 2.49 16.98
C THR A 166 -6.15 3.70 16.08
N LYS A 167 -6.60 4.89 16.48
CA LYS A 167 -6.34 6.13 15.72
C LYS A 167 -4.85 6.41 15.57
N LYS A 168 -4.06 6.14 16.62
CA LYS A 168 -2.64 6.48 16.65
C LYS A 168 -1.78 5.61 15.74
N LEU A 169 -2.02 4.30 15.71
CA LEU A 169 -1.14 3.35 15.01
C LEU A 169 -1.73 2.80 13.71
N ASP A 170 -3.05 2.71 13.60
CA ASP A 170 -3.76 2.30 12.39
C ASP A 170 -4.06 3.50 11.47
N GLY A 171 -4.58 4.59 12.07
CA GLY A 171 -4.98 5.81 11.38
C GLY A 171 -6.40 5.79 10.84
N GLY A 172 -6.94 4.63 10.48
CA GLY A 172 -8.26 4.44 9.89
C GLY A 172 -8.31 3.28 8.89
N THR A 173 -9.52 2.80 8.64
CA THR A 173 -9.74 1.66 7.74
C THR A 173 -9.24 1.94 6.32
N LEU A 174 -9.35 3.17 5.82
CA LEU A 174 -8.80 3.55 4.52
C LEU A 174 -7.27 3.43 4.47
N PHE A 175 -6.55 3.77 5.53
CA PHE A 175 -5.11 3.62 5.58
C PHE A 175 -4.68 2.15 5.55
N THR A 176 -5.23 1.33 6.44
CA THR A 176 -4.76 -0.05 6.62
C THR A 176 -5.31 -1.00 5.57
N GLN A 177 -6.61 -0.93 5.25
CA GLN A 177 -7.26 -1.90 4.36
C GLN A 177 -7.30 -1.42 2.90
N PHE A 178 -7.67 -0.16 2.65
CA PHE A 178 -8.10 0.28 1.34
C PHE A 178 -7.21 1.34 0.67
N SER A 179 -6.06 1.67 1.26
CA SER A 179 -5.10 2.61 0.65
C SER A 179 -4.62 2.19 -0.74
N HIS A 180 -4.64 0.89 -1.06
CA HIS A 180 -4.33 0.39 -2.40
C HIS A 180 -5.32 0.88 -3.46
N PHE A 181 -6.60 0.96 -3.13
CA PHE A 181 -7.64 1.41 -4.07
C PHE A 181 -7.53 2.91 -4.32
N ILE A 182 -7.25 3.68 -3.27
CA ILE A 182 -7.02 5.13 -3.38
C ILE A 182 -5.74 5.42 -4.17
N ASP A 183 -4.69 4.63 -3.96
CA ASP A 183 -3.47 4.70 -4.76
C ASP A 183 -3.75 4.45 -6.25
N LEU A 184 -4.48 3.40 -6.58
CA LEU A 184 -4.82 3.08 -7.96
C LEU A 184 -5.70 4.15 -8.59
N MET A 185 -6.66 4.71 -7.84
CA MET A 185 -7.47 5.83 -8.30
C MET A 185 -6.59 7.04 -8.67
N TYR A 186 -5.72 7.47 -7.76
CA TYR A 186 -4.79 8.56 -8.02
C TYR A 186 -3.88 8.27 -9.21
N TRP A 187 -3.27 7.09 -9.23
CA TRP A 187 -2.34 6.68 -10.29
C TRP A 187 -2.98 6.59 -11.68
N MET A 188 -4.25 6.18 -11.75
CA MET A 188 -4.98 6.02 -13.02
C MET A 188 -5.69 7.30 -13.47
N LEU A 189 -6.31 8.04 -12.55
CA LEU A 189 -7.23 9.13 -12.87
C LEU A 189 -6.71 10.51 -12.46
N GLY A 190 -5.59 10.59 -11.76
CA GLY A 190 -5.01 11.84 -11.28
C GLY A 190 -5.55 12.29 -9.93
N ASP A 191 -5.43 13.59 -9.65
CA ASP A 191 -5.68 14.16 -8.32
C ASP A 191 -7.16 14.47 -8.05
N VAL A 192 -7.50 14.52 -6.78
CA VAL A 192 -8.85 14.77 -6.29
C VAL A 192 -9.05 16.26 -6.00
N LYS A 193 -10.09 16.84 -6.60
CA LYS A 193 -10.50 18.23 -6.37
C LYS A 193 -11.33 18.39 -5.10
N GLU A 194 -12.43 17.60 -4.98
CA GLU A 194 -13.35 17.65 -3.84
C GLU A 194 -13.77 16.26 -3.39
N VAL A 195 -14.10 16.14 -2.10
CA VAL A 195 -14.67 14.93 -1.51
C VAL A 195 -15.83 15.27 -0.56
N LYS A 196 -16.76 14.33 -0.40
CA LYS A 196 -17.73 14.31 0.69
C LYS A 196 -17.85 12.88 1.18
N ALA A 197 -17.81 12.67 2.49
CA ALA A 197 -17.76 11.34 3.06
C ALA A 197 -18.76 11.13 4.20
N ALA A 198 -19.35 9.96 4.25
CA ALA A 198 -20.11 9.46 5.40
C ALA A 198 -19.42 8.20 5.93
N THR A 199 -19.02 8.21 7.19
CA THR A 199 -18.33 7.08 7.84
C THR A 199 -19.02 6.69 9.13
N ARG A 200 -19.04 5.38 9.44
CA ARG A 200 -19.63 4.83 10.67
C ARG A 200 -18.81 3.65 11.18
N ASN A 201 -18.99 3.37 12.46
CA ASN A 201 -18.62 2.10 13.06
C ASN A 201 -19.91 1.40 13.52
N TYR A 202 -20.21 0.26 12.90
CA TYR A 202 -21.44 -0.49 13.18
C TYR A 202 -21.19 -1.74 14.01
N GLU A 203 -20.15 -2.50 13.67
CA GLU A 203 -19.95 -3.86 14.20
C GLU A 203 -18.71 -4.00 15.08
N HIS A 204 -17.82 -2.99 15.12
CA HIS A 204 -16.55 -3.09 15.82
C HIS A 204 -16.45 -2.10 17.01
N PRO A 205 -17.21 -2.30 18.11
CA PRO A 205 -17.30 -1.32 19.20
C PRO A 205 -15.96 -1.11 19.96
N LEU A 206 -14.99 -2.00 19.80
CA LEU A 206 -13.69 -1.94 20.47
C LEU A 206 -12.62 -1.19 19.68
N ILE A 207 -12.93 -0.72 18.45
CA ILE A 207 -11.98 0.08 17.66
C ILE A 207 -12.33 1.58 17.70
N GLU A 208 -11.33 2.42 17.53
CA GLU A 208 -11.44 3.89 17.56
C GLU A 208 -11.74 4.49 16.17
N ILE A 209 -11.73 3.65 15.13
CA ILE A 209 -11.87 4.02 13.73
C ILE A 209 -13.20 3.53 13.15
N GLU A 210 -13.53 3.96 11.97
CA GLU A 210 -14.70 3.49 11.23
C GLU A 210 -14.49 2.06 10.66
N ASP A 211 -15.61 1.37 10.43
CA ASP A 211 -15.63 0.07 9.75
C ASP A 211 -16.36 0.10 8.40
N THR A 212 -17.05 1.20 8.10
CA THR A 212 -17.86 1.39 6.90
C THR A 212 -17.82 2.85 6.46
N GLY A 213 -17.78 3.10 5.15
CA GLY A 213 -17.87 4.45 4.60
C GLY A 213 -18.31 4.49 3.14
N ILE A 214 -18.88 5.64 2.78
CA ILE A 214 -19.27 6.01 1.42
C ILE A 214 -18.68 7.38 1.15
N VAL A 215 -17.98 7.51 0.02
CA VAL A 215 -17.30 8.74 -0.38
C VAL A 215 -17.74 9.14 -1.77
N LEU A 216 -18.10 10.40 -1.94
CA LEU A 216 -18.27 11.07 -3.23
C LEU A 216 -16.98 11.80 -3.56
N LEU A 217 -16.54 11.72 -4.81
CA LEU A 217 -15.28 12.26 -5.29
C LEU A 217 -15.49 13.05 -6.58
N GLU A 218 -14.88 14.23 -6.67
CA GLU A 218 -14.67 14.98 -7.91
C GLU A 218 -13.15 15.05 -8.17
N MET A 219 -12.73 14.62 -9.36
CA MET A 219 -11.33 14.67 -9.79
C MET A 219 -11.00 16.05 -10.39
N LEU A 220 -9.72 16.41 -10.40
CA LEU A 220 -9.28 17.65 -11.10
C LEU A 220 -9.61 17.64 -12.60
N SER A 221 -9.73 16.46 -13.21
CA SER A 221 -10.18 16.30 -14.61
C SER A 221 -11.66 16.60 -14.82
N GLY A 222 -12.46 16.75 -13.77
CA GLY A 222 -13.91 16.87 -13.81
C GLY A 222 -14.66 15.55 -13.73
N ALA A 223 -13.98 14.41 -13.77
CA ALA A 223 -14.63 13.11 -13.54
C ALA A 223 -15.21 13.02 -12.13
N ILE A 224 -16.39 12.41 -12.00
CA ILE A 224 -17.01 12.17 -10.68
C ILE A 224 -17.05 10.69 -10.36
N GLY A 225 -16.97 10.34 -9.07
CA GLY A 225 -17.03 8.94 -8.69
C GLY A 225 -17.40 8.67 -7.25
N THR A 226 -17.44 7.40 -6.93
CA THR A 226 -17.73 6.91 -5.57
C THR A 226 -16.67 5.91 -5.11
N LEU A 227 -16.37 5.96 -3.81
CA LEU A 227 -15.65 4.91 -3.11
C LEU A 227 -16.57 4.38 -1.99
N ASN A 228 -16.98 3.14 -2.12
CA ASN A 228 -17.80 2.45 -1.13
C ASN A 228 -16.93 1.41 -0.43
N TYR A 229 -16.87 1.45 0.90
CA TYR A 229 -16.05 0.50 1.63
C TYR A 229 -16.69 0.02 2.93
N THR A 230 -16.42 -1.23 3.24
CA THR A 230 -16.75 -1.81 4.54
C THR A 230 -15.82 -2.98 4.84
N VAL A 231 -15.59 -3.22 6.13
CA VAL A 231 -14.94 -4.45 6.61
C VAL A 231 -15.95 -5.43 7.22
N ASN A 232 -17.25 -5.16 7.04
CA ASN A 232 -18.38 -5.93 7.59
C ASN A 232 -19.04 -6.86 6.57
N SER A 233 -18.39 -7.20 5.45
CA SER A 233 -18.90 -8.25 4.56
C SER A 233 -19.06 -9.55 5.32
N TYR A 234 -20.20 -10.21 5.18
CA TYR A 234 -20.54 -11.37 5.99
C TYR A 234 -19.61 -12.57 5.71
N LEU A 235 -18.95 -13.04 6.74
CA LEU A 235 -18.02 -14.20 6.79
C LEU A 235 -16.78 -14.13 5.90
N LYS A 236 -16.77 -13.45 4.76
CA LYS A 236 -15.64 -13.43 3.82
C LYS A 236 -15.58 -12.13 3.02
N ASN A 237 -14.40 -11.85 2.44
CA ASN A 237 -14.26 -10.79 1.46
C ASN A 237 -15.19 -11.05 0.27
N MET A 238 -15.93 -10.05 -0.15
CA MET A 238 -16.88 -10.14 -1.27
C MET A 238 -16.28 -9.59 -2.55
N GLU A 239 -15.84 -8.32 -2.54
CA GLU A 239 -15.47 -7.59 -3.74
C GLU A 239 -14.34 -6.61 -3.46
N GLY A 240 -13.44 -6.46 -4.44
CA GLY A 240 -12.51 -5.37 -4.55
C GLY A 240 -12.45 -4.95 -6.01
N SER A 241 -13.20 -3.90 -6.40
CA SER A 241 -13.35 -3.55 -7.81
C SER A 241 -13.15 -2.07 -8.09
N PHE A 242 -12.82 -1.78 -9.36
CA PHE A 242 -12.68 -0.44 -9.90
C PHE A 242 -13.28 -0.41 -11.31
N THR A 243 -14.40 0.28 -11.46
CA THR A 243 -15.07 0.49 -12.75
C THR A 243 -14.80 1.91 -13.24
N ILE A 244 -14.43 2.06 -14.51
CA ILE A 244 -14.11 3.35 -15.14
C ILE A 244 -14.96 3.49 -16.39
N PHE A 245 -15.66 4.62 -16.50
CA PHE A 245 -16.48 4.99 -17.63
C PHE A 245 -15.82 6.18 -18.35
N GLY A 246 -15.43 5.95 -19.59
CA GLY A 246 -14.86 6.97 -20.46
C GLY A 246 -15.70 7.17 -21.73
N GLU A 247 -15.42 8.23 -22.50
CA GLU A 247 -16.12 8.55 -23.75
C GLU A 247 -16.01 7.42 -24.80
N LYS A 248 -14.89 6.69 -24.81
CA LYS A 248 -14.57 5.66 -25.80
C LYS A 248 -14.61 4.24 -25.24
N GLY A 249 -15.00 4.06 -23.98
CA GLY A 249 -15.07 2.73 -23.41
C GLY A 249 -15.36 2.69 -21.94
N THR A 250 -15.71 1.48 -21.51
CA THR A 250 -15.97 1.15 -20.11
C THR A 250 -15.17 -0.10 -19.75
N VAL A 251 -14.53 -0.08 -18.58
CA VAL A 251 -13.78 -1.21 -18.05
C VAL A 251 -14.13 -1.43 -16.58
N LYS A 252 -14.14 -2.70 -16.15
CA LYS A 252 -14.21 -3.07 -14.73
C LYS A 252 -13.10 -4.05 -14.40
N ILE A 253 -12.19 -3.61 -13.55
CA ILE A 253 -11.26 -4.47 -12.85
C ILE A 253 -11.95 -4.91 -11.57
N GLY A 254 -11.99 -6.21 -11.28
CA GLY A 254 -12.78 -6.74 -10.17
C GLY A 254 -12.18 -7.96 -9.52
N GLY A 255 -13.02 -8.93 -9.18
CA GLY A 255 -12.71 -10.01 -8.27
C GLY A 255 -12.75 -9.54 -6.81
N GLN A 256 -12.01 -10.24 -5.93
CA GLN A 256 -11.90 -9.85 -4.53
C GLN A 256 -10.77 -8.84 -4.27
N TYR A 257 -9.80 -8.73 -5.20
CA TYR A 257 -8.53 -8.05 -4.98
C TYR A 257 -8.01 -7.29 -6.21
N LEU A 258 -8.89 -6.83 -7.12
CA LEU A 258 -8.49 -6.20 -8.38
C LEU A 258 -7.66 -7.13 -9.27
N ASN A 259 -7.98 -8.41 -9.28
CA ASN A 259 -7.22 -9.47 -9.93
C ASN A 259 -7.87 -10.04 -11.17
N GLU A 260 -9.05 -9.57 -11.54
CA GLU A 260 -9.85 -10.03 -12.68
C GLU A 260 -10.28 -8.85 -13.55
N LEU A 261 -10.28 -9.03 -14.86
CA LEU A 261 -10.93 -8.11 -15.79
C LEU A 261 -12.37 -8.59 -16.00
N GLU A 262 -13.32 -8.05 -15.23
CA GLU A 262 -14.71 -8.50 -15.23
C GLU A 262 -15.51 -7.96 -16.43
N TYR A 263 -15.15 -6.77 -16.90
CA TYR A 263 -15.84 -6.15 -18.03
C TYR A 263 -14.90 -5.28 -18.84
N GLN A 264 -15.05 -5.32 -20.16
CA GLN A 264 -14.47 -4.37 -21.09
C GLN A 264 -15.38 -4.18 -22.30
N CYS A 265 -15.54 -2.93 -22.70
CA CYS A 265 -16.13 -2.53 -23.97
C CYS A 265 -15.42 -1.23 -24.35
N ILE A 266 -14.45 -1.27 -25.26
CA ILE A 266 -13.57 -0.17 -25.61
C ILE A 266 -13.52 -0.05 -27.13
N ASP A 267 -13.67 1.16 -27.65
CA ASP A 267 -13.68 1.41 -29.09
C ASP A 267 -12.35 0.99 -29.74
N GLY A 268 -12.42 -0.01 -30.63
CA GLY A 268 -11.27 -0.53 -31.36
C GLY A 268 -10.19 -1.24 -30.54
N ILE A 269 -10.40 -1.45 -29.22
CA ILE A 269 -9.41 -2.07 -28.35
C ILE A 269 -10.03 -3.24 -27.61
N LYS A 270 -9.28 -4.36 -27.52
CA LYS A 270 -9.61 -5.52 -26.69
C LYS A 270 -8.40 -5.94 -25.88
N ILE A 271 -8.58 -6.07 -24.57
CA ILE A 271 -7.56 -6.64 -23.69
C ILE A 271 -7.69 -8.16 -23.77
N GLU A 272 -6.65 -8.82 -24.25
CA GLU A 272 -6.56 -10.27 -24.39
C GLU A 272 -5.30 -10.79 -23.69
N ASP A 273 -5.23 -12.08 -23.48
CA ASP A 273 -4.05 -12.81 -22.99
C ASP A 273 -3.45 -12.25 -21.67
N LEU A 274 -4.32 -11.81 -20.75
CA LEU A 274 -3.87 -11.41 -19.43
C LEU A 274 -3.19 -12.58 -18.72
N ALA A 275 -1.99 -12.34 -18.24
CA ALA A 275 -1.29 -13.30 -17.40
C ALA A 275 -2.13 -13.63 -16.15
N ASN A 276 -2.07 -14.87 -15.70
CA ASN A 276 -2.69 -15.24 -14.43
C ASN A 276 -2.04 -14.46 -13.29
N GLY A 277 -2.86 -13.73 -12.54
CA GLY A 277 -2.41 -13.03 -11.33
C GLY A 277 -1.97 -14.02 -10.25
N LYS A 278 -1.11 -13.59 -9.35
CA LYS A 278 -0.75 -14.38 -8.17
C LYS A 278 -1.94 -14.49 -7.21
N PRO A 279 -1.98 -15.52 -6.36
CA PRO A 279 -3.04 -15.64 -5.37
C PRO A 279 -2.94 -14.53 -4.31
N ALA A 280 -4.07 -14.23 -3.66
CA ALA A 280 -4.11 -13.34 -2.53
C ALA A 280 -3.30 -13.87 -1.34
N ASN A 281 -2.74 -12.97 -0.56
CA ASN A 281 -2.03 -13.30 0.67
C ASN A 281 -2.99 -13.89 1.72
N ARG A 282 -2.66 -15.05 2.26
CA ARG A 282 -3.43 -15.70 3.34
C ARG A 282 -2.73 -15.50 4.68
N TYR A 283 -3.50 -15.09 5.69
CA TYR A 283 -3.03 -14.80 7.05
C TYR A 283 -3.87 -15.52 8.11
N GLY A 284 -4.05 -16.84 7.95
CA GLY A 284 -4.90 -17.62 8.83
C GLY A 284 -6.39 -17.36 8.58
N TYR A 285 -7.02 -16.63 9.47
CA TYR A 285 -8.47 -16.36 9.45
C TYR A 285 -8.92 -15.24 8.49
N TYR A 286 -8.01 -14.54 7.83
CA TYR A 286 -8.37 -13.54 6.81
C TYR A 286 -7.46 -13.57 5.59
N GLN A 287 -7.94 -12.99 4.48
CA GLN A 287 -7.17 -12.80 3.26
C GLN A 287 -6.84 -11.32 3.08
N GLY A 288 -5.61 -11.04 2.64
CA GLY A 288 -5.13 -9.71 2.27
C GLY A 288 -5.16 -9.50 0.75
N SER A 289 -4.44 -8.47 0.28
CA SER A 289 -4.29 -8.18 -1.14
C SER A 289 -3.35 -9.16 -1.87
N MET A 290 -3.13 -8.94 -3.16
CA MET A 290 -2.32 -9.80 -4.03
C MET A 290 -0.85 -9.84 -3.64
N SER A 291 -0.19 -10.96 -3.97
CA SER A 291 1.21 -11.24 -3.59
C SER A 291 2.18 -10.86 -4.71
N ASN A 292 2.39 -9.55 -4.97
CA ASN A 292 3.32 -9.05 -5.98
C ASN A 292 4.55 -8.35 -5.37
N HIS A 293 4.97 -8.75 -4.17
CA HIS A 293 6.16 -8.19 -3.52
C HIS A 293 7.45 -8.49 -4.30
N ASP A 294 7.51 -9.59 -5.06
CA ASP A 294 8.63 -9.85 -5.96
C ASP A 294 8.83 -8.72 -6.97
N LYS A 295 7.75 -8.23 -7.61
CA LYS A 295 7.81 -7.09 -8.54
C LYS A 295 8.26 -5.81 -7.84
N VAL A 296 7.82 -5.59 -6.60
CA VAL A 296 8.27 -4.45 -5.79
C VAL A 296 9.78 -4.51 -5.60
N TYR A 297 10.34 -5.66 -5.19
CA TYR A 297 11.77 -5.80 -4.97
C TYR A 297 12.60 -5.79 -6.26
N GLU A 298 12.13 -6.42 -7.35
CA GLU A 298 12.77 -6.33 -8.67
C GLU A 298 12.92 -4.85 -9.10
N ASN A 299 11.85 -4.06 -8.95
CA ASN A 299 11.85 -2.65 -9.32
C ASN A 299 12.65 -1.78 -8.35
N LEU A 300 12.64 -2.10 -7.05
CA LEU A 300 13.48 -1.44 -6.04
C LEU A 300 14.97 -1.53 -6.43
N ILE A 301 15.44 -2.72 -6.76
CA ILE A 301 16.85 -2.91 -7.15
C ILE A 301 17.18 -2.12 -8.41
N LYS A 302 16.31 -2.14 -9.42
CA LYS A 302 16.49 -1.33 -10.64
C LYS A 302 16.55 0.17 -10.33
N ALA A 303 15.58 0.67 -9.52
CA ALA A 303 15.51 2.08 -9.17
C ALA A 303 16.70 2.57 -8.32
N ILE A 304 17.33 1.68 -7.54
CA ILE A 304 18.55 2.02 -6.79
C ILE A 304 19.75 2.05 -7.72
N ALA A 305 19.85 1.10 -8.67
CA ALA A 305 20.96 0.99 -9.61
C ALA A 305 20.91 2.07 -10.71
N ASP A 306 19.70 2.46 -11.12
CA ASP A 306 19.45 3.44 -12.17
C ASP A 306 18.51 4.54 -11.66
N SER A 307 19.02 5.76 -11.56
CA SER A 307 18.24 6.91 -11.06
C SER A 307 17.15 7.37 -12.03
N THR A 308 17.20 6.93 -13.29
CA THR A 308 16.18 7.25 -14.32
C THR A 308 15.03 6.25 -14.30
N TYR A 309 15.17 5.10 -13.59
CA TYR A 309 14.12 4.11 -13.48
C TYR A 309 13.04 4.56 -12.50
N GLU A 310 11.82 4.67 -13.01
CA GLU A 310 10.67 5.06 -12.20
C GLU A 310 10.07 3.86 -11.45
N MET A 311 9.95 3.99 -10.16
CA MET A 311 9.22 3.11 -9.27
C MET A 311 8.17 3.93 -8.51
N ALA A 312 7.15 3.28 -7.93
CA ALA A 312 6.20 3.94 -7.03
C ALA A 312 6.94 4.79 -5.98
N SER A 313 6.88 6.10 -6.18
CA SER A 313 7.68 7.07 -5.43
C SER A 313 7.07 7.37 -4.06
N SER A 314 7.86 7.98 -3.20
CA SER A 314 7.37 8.55 -1.95
C SER A 314 6.31 9.64 -2.19
N PHE A 315 6.38 10.36 -3.34
CA PHE A 315 5.37 11.34 -3.72
C PHE A 315 4.00 10.68 -3.97
N ASP A 316 3.94 9.55 -4.69
CA ASP A 316 2.70 8.78 -4.86
C ASP A 316 2.14 8.31 -3.51
N GLY A 317 3.05 7.90 -2.61
CA GLY A 317 2.68 7.53 -1.24
C GLY A 317 2.06 8.70 -0.48
N MET A 318 2.66 9.88 -0.56
CA MET A 318 2.16 11.11 0.07
C MET A 318 0.80 11.52 -0.51
N LYS A 319 0.61 11.47 -1.83
CA LYS A 319 -0.68 11.80 -2.48
C LYS A 319 -1.80 10.85 -2.03
N THR A 320 -1.48 9.56 -1.85
CA THR A 320 -2.44 8.60 -1.28
C THR A 320 -2.85 9.00 0.15
N VAL A 321 -1.89 9.40 0.98
CA VAL A 321 -2.13 9.87 2.35
C VAL A 321 -2.97 11.14 2.35
N GLU A 322 -2.61 12.12 1.53
CA GLU A 322 -3.33 13.41 1.40
C GLU A 322 -4.81 13.21 1.03
N ILE A 323 -5.09 12.32 0.07
CA ILE A 323 -6.48 12.02 -0.31
C ILE A 323 -7.23 11.35 0.85
N ILE A 324 -6.61 10.43 1.58
CA ILE A 324 -7.25 9.78 2.75
C ILE A 324 -7.53 10.80 3.85
N GLU A 325 -6.57 11.67 4.19
CA GLU A 325 -6.80 12.73 5.17
C GLU A 325 -7.94 13.66 4.74
N LYS A 326 -7.99 14.04 3.46
CA LYS A 326 -9.07 14.85 2.92
C LYS A 326 -10.44 14.17 3.08
N ILE A 327 -10.51 12.84 2.82
CA ILE A 327 -11.73 12.06 3.04
C ILE A 327 -12.16 12.09 4.52
N TYR A 328 -11.20 11.93 5.45
CA TYR A 328 -11.51 11.95 6.88
C TYR A 328 -11.85 13.32 7.43
N SER A 329 -11.39 14.42 6.80
CA SER A 329 -11.72 15.80 7.21
C SER A 329 -13.10 16.26 6.71
N GLU A 330 -13.60 15.74 5.59
CA GLU A 330 -14.79 16.19 4.89
C GLU A 330 -16.02 15.30 5.17
N LYS A 331 -16.37 15.15 6.47
CA LYS A 331 -17.53 14.34 6.90
C LYS A 331 -18.84 15.09 6.71
N LEU A 332 -19.83 14.40 6.14
CA LEU A 332 -21.17 14.95 5.93
C LEU A 332 -21.99 15.04 7.25
N PHE A 333 -21.74 14.13 8.22
CA PHE A 333 -22.40 14.06 9.52
C PHE A 333 -21.65 13.13 10.48
#